data_1b2193281442fc6bdbf35d2a55551c99
#
_entry.id   1b2193281442fc6bdbf35d2a55551c99
#
_cell.length_a   1.000
_cell.length_b   1.000
_cell.length_c   1.000
_cell.angle_alpha   90.00
_cell.angle_beta   90.00
_cell.angle_gamma   90.00
#
_symmetry.space_group_name_H-M   'P 1'
#
loop_
_entity.id
_entity.type
_entity.pdbx_description
1 polymer ?
#
loop_
_entity_poly.entity_id
_entity_poly.type
_entity_poly.pdbx_seq_one_letter_code
_entity_poly.pdbx_strand_id
1 'polypeptide(L)'
;MPTLSLSNLPEGHFCTYMHHDIHSREPYPPHDHDFHELFWVEESEGIHQINGRPVPLRSGDLILVRAPDSHAFSTGGRSEPLRIVNFAFHTRVWTHLRKRYFNGASIFFSASSLAARSYTLDEYQLAALRQAASLLRSGLRDRLQTESFLLNVLALLKADRFNAELKAAPTWVREACTAISTDRRFAGGMPALSKLAGRSPEHVAREFRRHLNRTPTDIINDARMSYAADRLATSEEDIVTIALDCGLENLGHFYRLFHTRFGSTPRAYRLQQRAVFPPTRRAVRSRSS
;
A
#
# COMPACT_ATOMS: atom_id res chain seq x y z
N MET A 1 18.83 29.62 -4.32
CA MET A 1 17.85 28.91 -3.54
C MET A 1 18.63 27.97 -2.63
N PRO A 2 18.34 27.87 -1.33
CA PRO A 2 19.08 26.98 -0.45
C PRO A 2 18.73 25.52 -0.75
N THR A 3 19.76 24.66 -0.79
CA THR A 3 19.60 23.20 -0.84
C THR A 3 19.72 22.66 0.58
N LEU A 4 18.66 22.00 1.07
CA LEU A 4 18.66 21.35 2.37
C LEU A 4 19.25 19.94 2.27
N SER A 5 19.95 19.51 3.32
CA SER A 5 20.57 18.18 3.39
C SER A 5 20.34 17.52 4.72
N LEU A 6 20.19 16.19 4.70
CA LEU A 6 20.14 15.35 5.92
C LEU A 6 21.54 14.93 6.41
N SER A 7 22.61 15.51 5.89
CA SER A 7 24.00 15.19 6.30
C SER A 7 24.27 15.43 7.79
N ASN A 8 23.50 16.31 8.43
CA ASN A 8 23.66 16.70 9.83
C ASN A 8 22.64 16.06 10.77
N LEU A 9 22.04 14.94 10.39
CA LEU A 9 21.17 14.20 11.31
C LEU A 9 21.98 13.73 12.55
N PRO A 10 21.37 13.77 13.76
CA PRO A 10 21.98 13.20 14.95
C PRO A 10 22.39 11.73 14.72
N GLU A 11 23.42 11.29 15.42
CA GLU A 11 23.88 9.89 15.35
C GLU A 11 22.72 8.92 15.63
N GLY A 12 22.60 7.89 14.80
CA GLY A 12 21.51 6.91 14.88
C GLY A 12 20.18 7.34 14.26
N HIS A 13 20.03 8.59 13.82
CA HIS A 13 18.82 9.06 13.15
C HIS A 13 18.87 8.77 11.64
N PHE A 14 17.74 8.31 11.07
CA PHE A 14 17.56 7.99 9.66
C PHE A 14 16.51 8.87 8.97
N CYS A 15 15.81 9.71 9.74
CA CYS A 15 14.78 10.61 9.25
C CYS A 15 14.67 11.86 10.13
N THR A 16 13.99 12.88 9.58
CA THR A 16 13.39 13.95 10.38
C THR A 16 11.88 13.76 10.47
N TYR A 17 11.29 14.26 11.53
CA TYR A 17 9.84 14.31 11.74
C TYR A 17 9.52 15.62 12.45
N MET A 18 8.82 16.52 11.78
CA MET A 18 8.60 17.89 12.26
C MET A 18 7.17 18.35 11.99
N HIS A 19 6.65 19.15 12.91
CA HIS A 19 5.41 19.91 12.72
C HIS A 19 5.77 21.34 12.32
N HIS A 20 5.07 21.88 11.35
CA HIS A 20 5.22 23.26 10.91
C HIS A 20 3.87 23.97 10.95
N ASP A 21 3.85 25.13 11.62
CA ASP A 21 2.75 26.09 11.56
C ASP A 21 3.23 27.26 10.66
N ILE A 22 2.73 27.28 9.45
CA ILE A 22 3.12 28.27 8.43
C ILE A 22 2.14 29.42 8.48
N HIS A 23 2.63 30.60 8.82
CA HIS A 23 1.85 31.82 8.96
C HIS A 23 1.91 32.68 7.72
N SER A 24 0.90 33.55 7.50
CA SER A 24 0.83 34.45 6.34
C SER A 24 2.01 35.44 6.27
N ARG A 25 2.56 35.83 7.43
CA ARG A 25 3.70 36.75 7.54
C ARG A 25 5.06 36.04 7.41
N GLU A 26 5.09 34.72 7.58
CA GLU A 26 6.30 33.88 7.56
C GLU A 26 6.05 32.64 6.69
N PRO A 27 5.93 32.83 5.37
CA PRO A 27 5.80 31.68 4.46
C PRO A 27 7.09 30.86 4.48
N TYR A 28 6.96 29.55 4.32
CA TYR A 28 8.13 28.69 4.20
C TYR A 28 8.77 28.92 2.80
N PRO A 29 10.01 29.44 2.73
CA PRO A 29 10.58 29.94 1.47
C PRO A 29 10.88 28.81 0.49
N PRO A 30 11.01 29.12 -0.81
CA PRO A 30 11.43 28.16 -1.82
C PRO A 30 12.80 27.55 -1.50
N HIS A 31 12.85 26.21 -1.53
CA HIS A 31 14.07 25.43 -1.32
C HIS A 31 14.02 24.15 -2.15
N ASP A 32 15.16 23.51 -2.34
CA ASP A 32 15.33 22.16 -2.83
C ASP A 32 16.09 21.31 -1.80
N HIS A 33 16.17 20.01 -2.00
CA HIS A 33 16.81 19.09 -1.07
C HIS A 33 17.34 17.82 -1.76
N ASP A 34 18.34 17.19 -1.13
CA ASP A 34 18.99 15.96 -1.61
C ASP A 34 18.34 14.67 -1.09
N PHE A 35 17.19 14.79 -0.43
CA PHE A 35 16.46 13.71 0.21
C PHE A 35 15.03 13.57 -0.34
N HIS A 36 14.32 12.53 0.02
CA HIS A 36 12.88 12.42 -0.19
C HIS A 36 12.12 12.92 1.04
N GLU A 37 10.97 13.51 0.78
CA GLU A 37 10.09 14.06 1.79
C GLU A 37 8.65 13.60 1.52
N LEU A 38 7.90 13.35 2.55
CA LEU A 38 6.45 13.34 2.51
C LEU A 38 5.91 14.28 3.57
N PHE A 39 4.86 14.99 3.23
CA PHE A 39 4.15 15.79 4.20
C PHE A 39 2.64 15.55 4.07
N TRP A 40 1.93 15.81 5.15
CA TRP A 40 0.48 15.86 5.13
C TRP A 40 -0.03 17.09 5.86
N VAL A 41 -1.22 17.52 5.44
CA VAL A 41 -1.91 18.65 6.04
C VAL A 41 -2.76 18.14 7.20
N GLU A 42 -2.43 18.58 8.42
CA GLU A 42 -3.20 18.25 9.63
C GLU A 42 -4.50 19.04 9.70
N GLU A 43 -4.38 20.36 9.53
CA GLU A 43 -5.49 21.29 9.62
C GLU A 43 -5.32 22.47 8.67
N SER A 44 -6.44 23.11 8.36
CA SER A 44 -6.54 24.31 7.51
C SER A 44 -6.19 24.09 6.04
N GLU A 45 -6.07 25.17 5.32
CA GLU A 45 -5.82 25.20 3.88
C GLU A 45 -4.62 26.10 3.57
N GLY A 46 -3.98 25.85 2.44
CA GLY A 46 -2.84 26.65 1.99
C GLY A 46 -2.49 26.41 0.55
N ILE A 47 -1.27 26.80 0.18
CA ILE A 47 -0.72 26.62 -1.15
C ILE A 47 0.65 25.98 -1.03
N HIS A 48 0.86 24.88 -1.74
CA HIS A 48 2.15 24.27 -1.99
C HIS A 48 2.64 24.71 -3.36
N GLN A 49 3.71 25.51 -3.38
CA GLN A 49 4.41 25.80 -4.62
C GLN A 49 5.38 24.65 -4.90
N ILE A 50 5.22 23.94 -6.00
CA ILE A 50 6.13 22.84 -6.37
C ILE A 50 6.57 22.99 -7.82
N ASN A 51 7.89 23.06 -8.05
CA ASN A 51 8.49 23.28 -9.37
C ASN A 51 7.86 24.49 -10.09
N GLY A 52 7.62 25.60 -9.36
CA GLY A 52 7.01 26.81 -9.88
C GLY A 52 5.49 26.76 -10.11
N ARG A 53 4.82 25.67 -9.72
CA ARG A 53 3.36 25.51 -9.89
C ARG A 53 2.66 25.58 -8.53
N PRO A 54 1.63 26.43 -8.37
CA PRO A 54 0.82 26.44 -7.16
C PRO A 54 -0.16 25.26 -7.15
N VAL A 55 -0.22 24.57 -6.02
CA VAL A 55 -1.15 23.46 -5.75
C VAL A 55 -1.90 23.81 -4.47
N PRO A 56 -3.23 23.94 -4.51
CA PRO A 56 -4.02 24.12 -3.31
C PRO A 56 -3.87 22.93 -2.37
N LEU A 57 -3.79 23.21 -1.09
CA LEU A 57 -3.73 22.24 0.00
C LEU A 57 -4.96 22.38 0.90
N ARG A 58 -5.43 21.24 1.39
CA ARG A 58 -6.48 21.14 2.39
C ARG A 58 -6.20 20.01 3.39
N SER A 59 -6.86 20.03 4.52
CA SER A 59 -6.75 18.96 5.52
C SER A 59 -6.93 17.57 4.89
N GLY A 60 -6.05 16.63 5.26
CA GLY A 60 -6.00 15.27 4.71
C GLY A 60 -5.15 15.10 3.44
N ASP A 61 -4.70 16.19 2.80
CA ASP A 61 -3.78 16.04 1.65
C ASP A 61 -2.42 15.53 2.12
N LEU A 62 -1.91 14.51 1.41
CA LEU A 62 -0.59 13.91 1.59
C LEU A 62 0.16 13.95 0.27
N ILE A 63 1.34 14.54 0.28
CA ILE A 63 2.18 14.74 -0.91
C ILE A 63 3.54 14.08 -0.71
N LEU A 64 4.02 13.38 -1.75
CA LEU A 64 5.37 12.81 -1.81
C LEU A 64 6.25 13.74 -2.65
N VAL A 65 7.25 14.35 -2.03
CA VAL A 65 8.22 15.27 -2.66
C VAL A 65 9.52 14.53 -2.94
N ARG A 66 10.04 14.64 -4.15
CA ARG A 66 11.28 13.97 -4.55
C ARG A 66 12.47 14.88 -4.26
N ALA A 67 13.65 14.30 -4.10
CA ALA A 67 14.90 15.02 -3.96
C ALA A 67 15.11 16.18 -4.97
N PRO A 68 14.83 16.02 -6.29
CA PRO A 68 15.04 17.11 -7.24
C PRO A 68 13.89 18.11 -7.33
N ASP A 69 12.79 17.94 -6.57
CA ASP A 69 11.68 18.88 -6.61
C ASP A 69 12.00 20.10 -5.74
N SER A 70 11.74 21.31 -6.26
CA SER A 70 11.81 22.55 -5.51
C SER A 70 10.43 22.93 -5.01
N HIS A 71 10.32 23.31 -3.73
CA HIS A 71 9.01 23.63 -3.18
C HIS A 71 9.04 24.74 -2.10
N ALA A 72 7.84 25.26 -1.81
CA ALA A 72 7.57 26.26 -0.79
C ALA A 72 6.13 26.12 -0.29
N PHE A 73 5.83 26.71 0.86
CA PHE A 73 4.49 26.71 1.43
C PHE A 73 4.05 28.11 1.82
N SER A 74 2.74 28.38 1.66
CA SER A 74 2.10 29.60 2.15
C SER A 74 0.65 29.35 2.54
N THR A 75 0.06 30.25 3.32
CA THR A 75 -1.37 30.20 3.64
C THR A 75 -2.25 30.63 2.48
N GLY A 76 -1.69 31.15 1.38
CA GLY A 76 -2.47 31.72 0.28
C GLY A 76 -3.26 32.97 0.69
N GLY A 77 -2.75 33.73 1.67
CA GLY A 77 -3.39 34.95 2.20
C GLY A 77 -4.43 34.71 3.31
N ARG A 78 -4.61 33.47 3.77
CA ARG A 78 -5.50 33.15 4.89
C ARG A 78 -4.90 33.60 6.22
N SER A 79 -5.76 33.94 7.17
CA SER A 79 -5.36 34.35 8.52
C SER A 79 -4.89 33.17 9.39
N GLU A 80 -5.51 32.02 9.20
CA GLU A 80 -5.17 30.80 9.93
C GLU A 80 -3.86 30.20 9.41
N PRO A 81 -3.01 29.64 10.29
CA PRO A 81 -1.80 28.96 9.86
C PRO A 81 -2.10 27.68 9.12
N LEU A 82 -1.32 27.39 8.08
CA LEU A 82 -1.29 26.07 7.44
C LEU A 82 -0.48 25.14 8.32
N ARG A 83 -1.10 24.09 8.87
CA ARG A 83 -0.45 23.08 9.72
C ARG A 83 -0.11 21.84 8.94
N ILE A 84 1.17 21.57 8.81
CA ILE A 84 1.67 20.39 8.14
C ILE A 84 2.59 19.57 9.06
N VAL A 85 2.61 18.28 8.83
CA VAL A 85 3.63 17.39 9.38
C VAL A 85 4.51 16.93 8.25
N ASN A 86 5.81 17.10 8.44
CA ASN A 86 6.85 16.78 7.47
C ASN A 86 7.69 15.59 7.97
N PHE A 87 7.94 14.66 7.08
CA PHE A 87 8.83 13.52 7.29
C PHE A 87 9.81 13.43 6.12
N ALA A 88 11.11 13.60 6.42
CA ALA A 88 12.16 13.56 5.42
C ALA A 88 13.15 12.43 5.72
N PHE A 89 13.66 11.77 4.66
CA PHE A 89 14.54 10.63 4.75
C PHE A 89 15.45 10.49 3.53
N HIS A 90 16.63 9.89 3.68
CA HIS A 90 17.58 9.72 2.59
C HIS A 90 17.01 8.93 1.40
N THR A 91 17.33 9.34 0.18
CA THR A 91 16.91 8.68 -1.07
C THR A 91 17.27 7.19 -1.14
N ARG A 92 18.37 6.78 -0.47
CA ARG A 92 18.79 5.37 -0.37
C ARG A 92 17.75 4.49 0.30
N VAL A 93 16.98 5.01 1.26
CA VAL A 93 15.91 4.26 1.95
C VAL A 93 14.83 3.89 0.94
N TRP A 94 14.34 4.85 0.14
CA TRP A 94 13.37 4.56 -0.91
C TRP A 94 13.92 3.60 -1.96
N THR A 95 15.17 3.78 -2.39
CA THR A 95 15.82 2.90 -3.37
C THR A 95 15.82 1.44 -2.87
N HIS A 96 16.14 1.21 -1.57
CA HIS A 96 16.09 -0.11 -0.95
C HIS A 96 14.66 -0.68 -0.93
N LEU A 97 13.69 0.08 -0.40
CA LEU A 97 12.30 -0.36 -0.29
C LEU A 97 11.67 -0.62 -1.67
N ARG A 98 11.96 0.25 -2.66
CA ARG A 98 11.47 0.09 -4.03
C ARG A 98 11.95 -1.20 -4.67
N LYS A 99 13.24 -1.53 -4.51
CA LYS A 99 13.81 -2.77 -5.02
C LYS A 99 13.22 -4.00 -4.31
N ARG A 100 13.08 -3.92 -2.99
CA ARG A 100 12.64 -5.04 -2.14
C ARG A 100 11.17 -5.39 -2.31
N TYR A 101 10.28 -4.38 -2.38
CA TYR A 101 8.83 -4.58 -2.30
C TYR A 101 8.06 -4.23 -3.56
N PHE A 102 8.66 -3.52 -4.52
CA PHE A 102 7.99 -3.01 -5.70
C PHE A 102 8.69 -3.36 -7.02
N ASN A 103 9.65 -4.27 -7.02
CA ASN A 103 10.40 -4.71 -8.21
C ASN A 103 10.94 -3.54 -9.06
N GLY A 104 11.34 -2.45 -8.42
CA GLY A 104 11.85 -1.26 -9.11
C GLY A 104 10.80 -0.42 -9.85
N ALA A 105 9.50 -0.68 -9.65
CA ALA A 105 8.42 0.05 -10.34
C ALA A 105 8.52 1.58 -10.18
N SER A 106 8.04 2.32 -11.18
CA SER A 106 7.99 3.80 -11.19
C SER A 106 6.72 4.30 -10.49
N ILE A 107 6.62 4.05 -9.18
CA ILE A 107 5.50 4.43 -8.30
C ILE A 107 5.98 5.29 -7.13
N PHE A 108 5.06 5.92 -6.42
CA PHE A 108 5.33 6.76 -5.27
C PHE A 108 6.41 7.81 -5.57
N PHE A 109 7.50 7.89 -4.81
CA PHE A 109 8.59 8.84 -5.04
C PHE A 109 9.29 8.69 -6.41
N SER A 110 9.11 7.59 -7.11
CA SER A 110 9.65 7.38 -8.46
C SER A 110 8.67 7.75 -9.58
N ALA A 111 7.42 8.10 -9.25
CA ALA A 111 6.44 8.55 -10.23
C ALA A 111 6.82 9.94 -10.77
N SER A 112 6.70 10.14 -12.09
CA SER A 112 7.08 11.39 -12.76
C SER A 112 6.08 12.52 -12.50
N SER A 113 4.77 12.22 -12.52
CA SER A 113 3.73 13.23 -12.33
C SER A 113 3.47 13.53 -10.86
N LEU A 114 3.17 14.79 -10.54
CA LEU A 114 2.77 15.19 -9.20
C LEU A 114 1.44 14.55 -8.81
N ALA A 115 0.49 14.43 -9.73
CA ALA A 115 -0.81 13.79 -9.48
C ALA A 115 -0.67 12.34 -8.99
N ALA A 116 0.34 11.60 -9.48
CA ALA A 116 0.62 10.24 -9.02
C ALA A 116 1.34 10.18 -7.66
N ARG A 117 1.68 11.33 -7.09
CA ARG A 117 2.37 11.52 -5.81
C ARG A 117 1.56 12.34 -4.81
N SER A 118 0.32 12.68 -5.17
CA SER A 118 -0.63 13.44 -4.34
C SER A 118 -1.82 12.57 -3.99
N TYR A 119 -2.21 12.58 -2.73
CA TYR A 119 -3.29 11.77 -2.17
C TYR A 119 -4.14 12.63 -1.26
N THR A 120 -5.43 12.35 -1.15
CA THR A 120 -6.31 12.97 -0.17
C THR A 120 -6.85 11.87 0.73
N LEU A 121 -6.42 11.86 1.96
CA LEU A 121 -6.79 10.87 2.97
C LEU A 121 -8.13 11.25 3.62
N ASP A 122 -8.99 10.27 3.86
CA ASP A 122 -10.15 10.44 4.71
C ASP A 122 -9.74 10.46 6.21
N GLU A 123 -10.71 10.74 7.09
CA GLU A 123 -10.44 10.83 8.53
C GLU A 123 -9.86 9.53 9.11
N TYR A 124 -10.33 8.38 8.66
CA TYR A 124 -9.84 7.07 9.11
C TYR A 124 -8.39 6.84 8.66
N GLN A 125 -8.09 7.14 7.41
CA GLN A 125 -6.74 7.02 6.84
C GLN A 125 -5.77 7.99 7.52
N LEU A 126 -6.20 9.22 7.80
CA LEU A 126 -5.41 10.21 8.51
C LEU A 126 -5.13 9.78 9.97
N ALA A 127 -6.11 9.18 10.63
CA ALA A 127 -5.92 8.60 11.97
C ALA A 127 -4.91 7.45 11.95
N ALA A 128 -4.99 6.55 10.95
CA ALA A 128 -4.03 5.46 10.78
C ALA A 128 -2.60 5.98 10.50
N LEU A 129 -2.46 7.04 9.70
CA LEU A 129 -1.19 7.71 9.45
C LEU A 129 -0.60 8.30 10.74
N ARG A 130 -1.40 9.00 11.53
CA ARG A 130 -1.00 9.56 12.84
C ARG A 130 -0.57 8.47 13.82
N GLN A 131 -1.26 7.35 13.83
CA GLN A 131 -0.91 6.18 14.65
C GLN A 131 0.43 5.60 14.21
N ALA A 132 0.66 5.41 12.90
CA ALA A 132 1.94 4.94 12.38
C ALA A 132 3.10 5.88 12.72
N ALA A 133 2.86 7.20 12.81
CA ALA A 133 3.86 8.20 13.15
C ALA A 133 4.13 8.33 14.66
N SER A 134 3.40 7.61 15.52
CA SER A 134 3.46 7.81 16.98
C SER A 134 4.87 7.63 17.58
N LEU A 135 5.62 6.63 17.10
CA LEU A 135 7.00 6.39 17.56
C LEU A 135 7.98 7.46 17.06
N LEU A 136 7.79 7.95 15.84
CA LEU A 136 8.61 9.07 15.33
C LEU A 136 8.39 10.35 16.13
N ARG A 137 7.15 10.59 16.56
CA ARG A 137 6.79 11.71 17.41
C ARG A 137 7.43 11.62 18.80
N SER A 138 7.58 10.41 19.36
CA SER A 138 8.28 10.18 20.62
C SER A 138 9.81 10.29 20.54
N GLY A 139 10.37 10.56 19.36
CA GLY A 139 11.81 10.76 19.13
C GLY A 139 12.57 9.53 18.63
N LEU A 140 11.92 8.39 18.48
CA LEU A 140 12.54 7.20 17.90
C LEU A 140 12.63 7.34 16.37
N ARG A 141 13.84 7.59 15.86
CA ARG A 141 14.09 7.90 14.44
C ARG A 141 15.20 7.05 13.81
N ASP A 142 15.41 5.86 14.40
CA ASP A 142 16.34 4.89 13.86
C ASP A 142 15.86 4.31 12.51
N ARG A 143 16.68 3.43 11.95
CA ARG A 143 16.37 2.82 10.65
C ARG A 143 15.09 1.99 10.69
N LEU A 144 14.87 1.21 11.76
CA LEU A 144 13.69 0.36 11.90
C LEU A 144 12.41 1.20 11.93
N GLN A 145 12.39 2.27 12.72
CA GLN A 145 11.22 3.15 12.84
C GLN A 145 10.96 3.92 11.55
N THR A 146 12.03 4.38 10.88
CA THR A 146 11.95 5.06 9.58
C THR A 146 11.34 4.15 8.50
N GLU A 147 11.86 2.92 8.35
CA GLU A 147 11.36 1.97 7.35
C GLU A 147 9.96 1.45 7.71
N SER A 148 9.67 1.20 8.99
CA SER A 148 8.36 0.78 9.47
C SER A 148 7.28 1.83 9.16
N PHE A 149 7.54 3.10 9.46
CA PHE A 149 6.62 4.19 9.13
C PHE A 149 6.37 4.26 7.62
N LEU A 150 7.45 4.27 6.82
CA LEU A 150 7.32 4.31 5.36
C LEU A 150 6.52 3.12 4.82
N LEU A 151 6.75 1.90 5.29
CA LEU A 151 6.00 0.73 4.86
C LEU A 151 4.51 0.83 5.19
N ASN A 152 4.16 1.33 6.39
CA ASN A 152 2.76 1.57 6.75
C ASN A 152 2.11 2.61 5.82
N VAL A 153 2.77 3.74 5.56
CA VAL A 153 2.28 4.77 4.64
C VAL A 153 2.10 4.20 3.23
N LEU A 154 3.13 3.53 2.69
CA LEU A 154 3.08 2.98 1.34
C LEU A 154 2.00 1.89 1.18
N ALA A 155 1.76 1.09 2.22
CA ALA A 155 0.67 0.10 2.24
C ALA A 155 -0.71 0.80 2.22
N LEU A 156 -0.88 1.85 3.05
CA LEU A 156 -2.09 2.68 3.07
C LEU A 156 -2.38 3.29 1.69
N LEU A 157 -1.39 3.96 1.09
CA LEU A 157 -1.54 4.61 -0.21
C LEU A 157 -1.77 3.61 -1.35
N LYS A 158 -1.18 2.43 -1.28
CA LYS A 158 -1.41 1.36 -2.26
C LYS A 158 -2.84 0.82 -2.19
N ALA A 159 -3.38 0.63 -0.98
CA ALA A 159 -4.75 0.21 -0.76
C ALA A 159 -5.74 1.29 -1.24
N ASP A 160 -5.48 2.55 -0.92
CA ASP A 160 -6.29 3.69 -1.35
C ASP A 160 -6.35 3.80 -2.88
N ARG A 161 -5.23 3.71 -3.55
CA ARG A 161 -5.17 3.73 -5.01
C ARG A 161 -5.97 2.60 -5.64
N PHE A 162 -5.84 1.38 -5.13
CA PHE A 162 -6.62 0.23 -5.61
C PHE A 162 -8.13 0.46 -5.39
N ASN A 163 -8.51 0.96 -4.23
CA ASN A 163 -9.91 1.28 -3.92
C ASN A 163 -10.46 2.41 -4.80
N ALA A 164 -9.67 3.45 -5.08
CA ALA A 164 -10.05 4.54 -5.97
C ALA A 164 -10.21 4.06 -7.42
N GLU A 165 -9.28 3.25 -7.92
CA GLU A 165 -9.36 2.62 -9.24
C GLU A 165 -10.61 1.71 -9.32
N LEU A 166 -10.89 0.96 -8.26
CA LEU A 166 -12.08 0.10 -8.18
C LEU A 166 -13.37 0.93 -8.11
N LYS A 167 -13.43 2.02 -7.35
CA LYS A 167 -14.59 2.93 -7.30
C LYS A 167 -14.88 3.58 -8.66
N ALA A 168 -13.85 3.95 -9.41
CA ALA A 168 -13.95 4.53 -10.74
C ALA A 168 -14.30 3.50 -11.83
N ALA A 169 -14.15 2.21 -11.55
CA ALA A 169 -14.47 1.14 -12.50
C ALA A 169 -16.00 0.98 -12.69
N PRO A 170 -16.45 0.46 -13.84
CA PRO A 170 -17.84 0.11 -14.06
C PRO A 170 -18.37 -0.81 -12.96
N THR A 171 -19.67 -0.70 -12.64
CA THR A 171 -20.32 -1.45 -11.56
C THR A 171 -20.07 -2.96 -11.67
N TRP A 172 -20.18 -3.52 -12.88
CA TRP A 172 -19.94 -4.94 -13.11
C TRP A 172 -18.48 -5.38 -12.81
N VAL A 173 -17.49 -4.49 -13.01
CA VAL A 173 -16.08 -4.78 -12.63
C VAL A 173 -15.95 -4.86 -11.10
N ARG A 174 -16.59 -3.93 -10.39
CA ARG A 174 -16.62 -3.95 -8.90
C ARG A 174 -17.30 -5.20 -8.37
N GLU A 175 -18.48 -5.53 -8.91
CA GLU A 175 -19.22 -6.74 -8.55
C GLU A 175 -18.40 -8.02 -8.82
N ALA A 176 -17.70 -8.05 -9.97
CA ALA A 176 -16.81 -9.15 -10.31
C ALA A 176 -15.66 -9.31 -9.31
N CYS A 177 -14.99 -8.23 -8.91
CA CYS A 177 -13.93 -8.25 -7.89
C CYS A 177 -14.48 -8.70 -6.53
N THR A 178 -15.64 -8.19 -6.11
CA THR A 178 -16.29 -8.60 -4.86
C THR A 178 -16.63 -10.09 -4.89
N ALA A 179 -17.23 -10.60 -5.96
CA ALA A 179 -17.59 -12.01 -6.10
C ALA A 179 -16.36 -12.95 -6.08
N ILE A 180 -15.23 -12.52 -6.65
CA ILE A 180 -13.98 -13.26 -6.54
C ILE A 180 -13.54 -13.36 -5.08
N SER A 181 -13.65 -12.28 -4.30
CA SER A 181 -13.12 -12.22 -2.93
C SER A 181 -14.06 -12.87 -1.90
N THR A 182 -15.38 -12.67 -2.01
CA THR A 182 -16.35 -13.08 -0.98
C THR A 182 -16.99 -14.44 -1.25
N ASP A 183 -17.38 -14.73 -2.51
CA ASP A 183 -18.21 -15.87 -2.85
C ASP A 183 -17.42 -17.09 -3.33
N ARG A 184 -16.10 -17.11 -3.15
CA ARG A 184 -15.19 -18.17 -3.64
C ARG A 184 -15.35 -18.44 -5.16
N ARG A 185 -15.84 -17.47 -5.92
CA ARG A 185 -16.02 -17.63 -7.38
C ARG A 185 -14.71 -17.69 -8.15
N PHE A 186 -13.58 -17.47 -7.46
CA PHE A 186 -12.25 -17.71 -8.00
C PHE A 186 -12.05 -19.16 -8.48
N ALA A 187 -12.73 -20.13 -7.87
CA ALA A 187 -12.59 -21.54 -8.26
C ALA A 187 -12.98 -21.78 -9.73
N GLY A 188 -14.04 -21.15 -10.21
CA GLY A 188 -14.49 -21.28 -11.59
C GLY A 188 -13.66 -20.50 -12.61
N GLY A 189 -12.67 -19.73 -12.19
CA GLY A 189 -11.73 -19.01 -13.05
C GLY A 189 -12.39 -18.03 -14.02
N MET A 190 -11.72 -17.78 -15.16
CA MET A 190 -12.21 -16.87 -16.21
C MET A 190 -13.61 -17.24 -16.76
N PRO A 191 -13.95 -18.52 -17.00
CA PRO A 191 -15.30 -18.85 -17.49
C PRO A 191 -16.42 -18.40 -16.53
N ALA A 192 -16.26 -18.65 -15.23
CA ALA A 192 -17.23 -18.21 -14.22
C ALA A 192 -17.30 -16.68 -14.13
N LEU A 193 -16.16 -15.99 -14.21
CA LEU A 193 -16.12 -14.54 -14.17
C LEU A 193 -16.78 -13.91 -15.39
N SER A 194 -16.52 -14.43 -16.60
CA SER A 194 -17.15 -13.97 -17.84
C SER A 194 -18.67 -14.18 -17.83
N LYS A 195 -19.12 -15.33 -17.30
CA LYS A 195 -20.54 -15.61 -17.13
C LYS A 195 -21.20 -14.63 -16.15
N LEU A 196 -20.56 -14.36 -15.02
CA LEU A 196 -21.02 -13.39 -14.01
C LEU A 196 -21.12 -11.99 -14.61
N ALA A 197 -20.09 -11.57 -15.36
CA ALA A 197 -20.04 -10.25 -15.98
C ALA A 197 -21.00 -10.10 -17.18
N GLY A 198 -21.50 -11.19 -17.75
CA GLY A 198 -22.27 -11.17 -18.99
C GLY A 198 -21.45 -10.63 -20.18
N ARG A 199 -20.15 -10.89 -20.20
CA ARG A 199 -19.19 -10.34 -21.16
C ARG A 199 -18.20 -11.40 -21.66
N SER A 200 -17.64 -11.16 -22.86
CA SER A 200 -16.59 -12.06 -23.37
C SER A 200 -15.31 -11.96 -22.52
N PRO A 201 -14.49 -13.03 -22.47
CA PRO A 201 -13.22 -13.04 -21.75
C PRO A 201 -12.29 -11.90 -22.16
N GLU A 202 -12.28 -11.55 -23.47
CA GLU A 202 -11.42 -10.48 -24.00
C GLU A 202 -11.89 -9.10 -23.52
N HIS A 203 -13.21 -8.89 -23.46
CA HIS A 203 -13.79 -7.65 -22.93
C HIS A 203 -13.46 -7.51 -21.44
N VAL A 204 -13.67 -8.58 -20.65
CA VAL A 204 -13.32 -8.60 -19.23
C VAL A 204 -11.83 -8.31 -19.04
N ALA A 205 -10.95 -8.96 -19.78
CA ALA A 205 -9.50 -8.76 -19.67
C ALA A 205 -9.08 -7.32 -20.01
N ARG A 206 -9.69 -6.72 -21.03
CA ARG A 206 -9.43 -5.33 -21.45
C ARG A 206 -9.84 -4.34 -20.38
N GLU A 207 -11.07 -4.45 -19.85
CA GLU A 207 -11.59 -3.52 -18.85
C GLU A 207 -10.87 -3.64 -17.49
N PHE A 208 -10.51 -4.86 -17.07
CA PHE A 208 -9.68 -5.06 -15.87
C PHE A 208 -8.31 -4.41 -16.01
N ARG A 209 -7.63 -4.58 -17.16
CA ARG A 209 -6.37 -3.88 -17.43
C ARG A 209 -6.53 -2.37 -17.44
N ARG A 210 -7.61 -1.88 -18.08
CA ARG A 210 -7.90 -0.44 -18.22
C ARG A 210 -8.15 0.23 -16.87
N HIS A 211 -8.96 -0.40 -16.00
CA HIS A 211 -9.41 0.20 -14.75
C HIS A 211 -8.57 -0.19 -13.53
N LEU A 212 -7.99 -1.37 -13.52
CA LEU A 212 -7.27 -1.91 -12.34
C LEU A 212 -5.78 -2.14 -12.61
N ASN A 213 -5.32 -1.87 -13.85
CA ASN A 213 -3.95 -2.16 -14.29
C ASN A 213 -3.49 -3.61 -13.98
N ARG A 214 -4.44 -4.55 -13.94
CA ARG A 214 -4.25 -5.96 -13.61
C ARG A 214 -5.09 -6.83 -14.52
N THR A 215 -4.65 -8.07 -14.76
CA THR A 215 -5.51 -9.02 -15.47
C THR A 215 -6.51 -9.68 -14.51
N PRO A 216 -7.68 -10.12 -15.01
CA PRO A 216 -8.61 -10.92 -14.20
C PRO A 216 -7.96 -12.18 -13.61
N THR A 217 -7.08 -12.83 -14.39
CA THR A 217 -6.34 -14.02 -13.97
C THR A 217 -5.43 -13.74 -12.79
N ASP A 218 -4.77 -12.57 -12.74
CA ASP A 218 -3.94 -12.18 -11.59
C ASP A 218 -4.77 -12.06 -10.32
N ILE A 219 -5.94 -11.39 -10.42
CA ILE A 219 -6.85 -11.20 -9.27
C ILE A 219 -7.43 -12.54 -8.80
N ILE A 220 -7.84 -13.40 -9.74
CA ILE A 220 -8.33 -14.75 -9.45
C ILE A 220 -7.25 -15.56 -8.75
N ASN A 221 -6.02 -15.55 -9.28
CA ASN A 221 -4.92 -16.33 -8.69
C ASN A 221 -4.50 -15.80 -7.33
N ASP A 222 -4.53 -14.49 -7.10
CA ASP A 222 -4.29 -13.91 -5.78
C ASP A 222 -5.34 -14.41 -4.76
N ALA A 223 -6.61 -14.42 -5.12
CA ALA A 223 -7.68 -14.93 -4.26
C ALA A 223 -7.53 -16.43 -3.98
N ARG A 224 -7.22 -17.24 -5.01
CA ARG A 224 -6.92 -18.68 -4.87
C ARG A 224 -5.78 -18.94 -3.89
N MET A 225 -4.68 -18.20 -4.05
CA MET A 225 -3.48 -18.39 -3.22
C MET A 225 -3.69 -17.89 -1.79
N SER A 226 -4.46 -16.83 -1.59
CA SER A 226 -4.85 -16.37 -0.25
C SER A 226 -5.72 -17.40 0.46
N TYR A 227 -6.73 -17.96 -0.22
CA TYR A 227 -7.56 -19.05 0.30
C TYR A 227 -6.72 -20.29 0.63
N ALA A 228 -5.83 -20.70 -0.28
CA ALA A 228 -4.98 -21.86 -0.05
C ALA A 228 -4.07 -21.68 1.18
N ALA A 229 -3.47 -20.49 1.34
CA ALA A 229 -2.63 -20.18 2.49
C ALA A 229 -3.39 -20.25 3.81
N ASP A 230 -4.60 -19.70 3.85
CA ASP A 230 -5.49 -19.78 5.01
C ASP A 230 -5.84 -21.23 5.36
N ARG A 231 -6.27 -22.03 4.38
CA ARG A 231 -6.59 -23.47 4.59
C ARG A 231 -5.37 -24.28 5.05
N LEU A 232 -4.19 -24.03 4.47
CA LEU A 232 -2.96 -24.69 4.87
C LEU A 232 -2.57 -24.37 6.32
N ALA A 233 -2.83 -23.14 6.78
CA ALA A 233 -2.53 -22.70 8.14
C ALA A 233 -3.55 -23.22 9.17
N THR A 234 -4.84 -23.31 8.79
CA THR A 234 -5.95 -23.51 9.73
C THR A 234 -6.60 -24.89 9.69
N SER A 235 -6.32 -25.72 8.67
CA SER A 235 -6.97 -27.03 8.49
C SER A 235 -6.00 -28.19 8.29
N GLU A 236 -6.50 -29.42 8.48
CA GLU A 236 -5.81 -30.68 8.20
C GLU A 236 -6.08 -31.21 6.79
N GLU A 237 -6.79 -30.48 5.95
CA GLU A 237 -7.15 -30.90 4.59
C GLU A 237 -5.94 -31.24 3.75
N ASP A 238 -6.06 -32.22 2.89
CA ASP A 238 -5.01 -32.56 1.94
C ASP A 238 -4.69 -31.40 0.99
N ILE A 239 -3.43 -31.28 0.62
CA ILE A 239 -2.97 -30.24 -0.32
C ILE A 239 -3.69 -30.40 -1.68
N VAL A 240 -3.97 -31.63 -2.08
CA VAL A 240 -4.74 -31.92 -3.32
C VAL A 240 -6.15 -31.36 -3.20
N THR A 241 -6.82 -31.61 -2.09
CA THR A 241 -8.18 -31.07 -1.82
C THR A 241 -8.20 -29.56 -1.85
N ILE A 242 -7.23 -28.92 -1.19
CA ILE A 242 -7.10 -27.43 -1.21
C ILE A 242 -6.87 -26.92 -2.64
N ALA A 243 -6.04 -27.60 -3.45
CA ALA A 243 -5.80 -27.21 -4.84
C ALA A 243 -7.08 -27.32 -5.69
N LEU A 244 -7.85 -28.40 -5.50
CA LEU A 244 -9.14 -28.59 -6.17
C LEU A 244 -10.17 -27.53 -5.76
N ASP A 245 -10.23 -27.19 -4.47
CA ASP A 245 -11.07 -26.12 -3.93
C ASP A 245 -10.71 -24.75 -4.50
N CYS A 246 -9.44 -24.55 -4.87
CA CYS A 246 -9.00 -23.37 -5.61
C CYS A 246 -9.38 -23.42 -7.11
N GLY A 247 -9.98 -24.51 -7.60
CA GLY A 247 -10.26 -24.74 -9.01
C GLY A 247 -8.99 -24.99 -9.85
N LEU A 248 -7.99 -25.65 -9.25
CA LEU A 248 -6.72 -25.99 -9.88
C LEU A 248 -6.54 -27.52 -9.89
N GLU A 249 -6.94 -28.16 -10.99
CA GLU A 249 -6.79 -29.61 -11.18
C GLU A 249 -5.33 -30.02 -11.39
N ASN A 250 -4.52 -29.14 -11.99
CA ASN A 250 -3.10 -29.39 -12.18
C ASN A 250 -2.31 -28.98 -10.93
N LEU A 251 -1.94 -29.98 -10.11
CA LEU A 251 -1.20 -29.77 -8.87
C LEU A 251 0.17 -29.08 -9.10
N GLY A 252 0.86 -29.37 -10.19
CA GLY A 252 2.13 -28.70 -10.54
C GLY A 252 1.93 -27.22 -10.81
N HIS A 253 0.80 -26.82 -11.41
CA HIS A 253 0.43 -25.42 -11.60
C HIS A 253 0.14 -24.74 -10.26
N PHE A 254 -0.64 -25.41 -9.38
CA PHE A 254 -0.90 -24.94 -8.02
C PHE A 254 0.40 -24.67 -7.24
N TYR A 255 1.34 -25.63 -7.25
CA TYR A 255 2.62 -25.50 -6.56
C TYR A 255 3.44 -24.30 -7.09
N ARG A 256 3.47 -24.10 -8.42
CA ARG A 256 4.17 -22.95 -9.02
C ARG A 256 3.54 -21.62 -8.59
N LEU A 257 2.23 -21.48 -8.67
CA LEU A 257 1.52 -20.27 -8.23
C LEU A 257 1.78 -19.98 -6.76
N PHE A 258 1.67 -21.02 -5.92
CA PHE A 258 1.89 -20.88 -4.49
C PHE A 258 3.32 -20.46 -4.15
N HIS A 259 4.31 -21.10 -4.78
CA HIS A 259 5.72 -20.76 -4.60
C HIS A 259 6.01 -19.33 -5.08
N THR A 260 5.46 -18.93 -6.23
CA THR A 260 5.63 -17.57 -6.75
C THR A 260 5.08 -16.53 -5.75
N ARG A 261 3.98 -16.85 -5.06
CA ARG A 261 3.31 -15.92 -4.14
C ARG A 261 3.96 -15.87 -2.75
N PHE A 262 4.37 -17.01 -2.20
CA PHE A 262 4.82 -17.16 -0.80
C PHE A 262 6.29 -17.55 -0.65
N GLY A 263 7.03 -17.79 -1.72
CA GLY A 263 8.44 -18.16 -1.70
C GLY A 263 8.72 -19.55 -1.14
N SER A 264 7.67 -20.36 -0.87
CA SER A 264 7.78 -21.70 -0.29
C SER A 264 6.77 -22.66 -0.90
N THR A 265 6.98 -23.96 -0.73
CA THR A 265 5.99 -24.96 -1.18
C THR A 265 4.80 -25.00 -0.20
N PRO A 266 3.59 -25.42 -0.64
CA PRO A 266 2.42 -25.54 0.24
C PRO A 266 2.70 -26.39 1.49
N ARG A 267 3.47 -27.49 1.33
CA ARG A 267 3.85 -28.36 2.46
C ARG A 267 4.79 -27.64 3.44
N ALA A 268 5.80 -26.95 2.93
CA ALA A 268 6.72 -26.20 3.80
C ALA A 268 6.00 -25.07 4.51
N TYR A 269 5.12 -24.34 3.81
CA TYR A 269 4.29 -23.29 4.40
C TYR A 269 3.43 -23.82 5.55
N ARG A 270 2.71 -24.95 5.37
CA ARG A 270 1.93 -25.60 6.41
C ARG A 270 2.77 -25.94 7.65
N LEU A 271 3.95 -26.52 7.46
CA LEU A 271 4.84 -26.88 8.57
C LEU A 271 5.33 -25.64 9.32
N GLN A 272 5.68 -24.58 8.60
CA GLN A 272 6.12 -23.31 9.19
C GLN A 272 5.00 -22.68 10.04
N GLN A 273 3.77 -22.62 9.51
CA GLN A 273 2.63 -22.03 10.23
C GLN A 273 2.29 -22.83 11.50
N ARG A 274 2.36 -24.17 11.44
CA ARG A 274 2.11 -25.04 12.60
C ARG A 274 3.21 -25.00 13.65
N ALA A 275 4.45 -24.76 13.27
CA ALA A 275 5.54 -24.56 14.21
C ALA A 275 5.34 -23.30 15.05
N VAL A 276 4.74 -22.26 14.46
CA VAL A 276 4.43 -20.99 15.16
C VAL A 276 3.10 -21.05 15.91
N PHE A 277 2.09 -21.71 15.33
CA PHE A 277 0.75 -21.83 15.89
C PHE A 277 0.29 -23.31 15.85
N PRO A 278 0.68 -24.13 16.84
CA PRO A 278 0.23 -25.52 16.88
C PRO A 278 -1.31 -25.58 16.98
N PRO A 279 -1.98 -26.45 16.19
CA PRO A 279 -3.44 -26.57 16.24
C PRO A 279 -3.87 -26.94 17.65
N THR A 280 -4.86 -26.27 18.20
CA THR A 280 -5.50 -26.63 19.47
C THR A 280 -6.03 -28.06 19.35
N ARG A 281 -5.47 -29.00 20.09
CA ARG A 281 -5.97 -30.37 20.15
C ARG A 281 -7.44 -30.32 20.57
N ARG A 282 -8.34 -30.62 19.66
CA ARG A 282 -9.72 -30.95 20.02
C ARG A 282 -9.67 -32.15 20.94
N ALA A 283 -10.07 -31.97 22.20
CA ALA A 283 -10.20 -33.08 23.15
C ALA A 283 -11.09 -34.13 22.52
N VAL A 284 -10.51 -35.28 22.22
CA VAL A 284 -11.25 -36.47 21.86
C VAL A 284 -12.08 -36.85 23.11
N ARG A 285 -13.37 -36.52 23.08
CA ARG A 285 -14.29 -37.10 24.09
C ARG A 285 -14.27 -38.60 23.89
N SER A 286 -13.56 -39.31 24.75
CA SER A 286 -13.70 -40.74 24.93
C SER A 286 -15.16 -41.01 25.32
N ARG A 287 -15.91 -41.60 24.41
CA ARG A 287 -17.16 -42.28 24.77
C ARG A 287 -16.72 -43.55 25.54
N SER A 288 -16.82 -43.49 26.84
CA SER A 288 -16.81 -44.67 27.69
C SER A 288 -18.20 -45.31 27.56
N SER A 289 -18.19 -46.57 27.25
CA SER A 289 -19.33 -47.52 27.16
C SER A 289 -20.08 -47.62 28.49
#